data_102567b5046a01e24615de8336d8add7
#
_entry.id   102567b5046a01e24615de8336d8add7
#
_cell.length_a   1.000
_cell.length_b   1.000
_cell.length_c   1.000
_cell.angle_alpha   90.00
_cell.angle_beta   90.00
_cell.angle_gamma   90.00
#
_symmetry.space_group_name_H-M   'P 1'
#
loop_
_entity.id
_entity.type
_entity.pdbx_description
1 polymer ?
#
loop_
_entity_poly.entity_id
_entity_poly.type
_entity_poly.pdbx_seq_one_letter_code
_entity_poly.pdbx_strand_id
1 'polypeptide(L)'
;MKWFRDIGPGVLIAAAFIGPGTVTLCTIAGTSFGYSLIWAIVLSTFATIVLQEMSLRIGLVTRMNLAEVIRTSIKSVMLNRLIILLIISSILIGNTAYEAGNITGASLGISAIINYESINYIPVFIGLIAFIILYQGDYKVL
;
A
#
# COMPACT_ATOMS: atom_id res chain seq x y z
N MET A 1 2.03 10.75 -29.55
CA MET A 1 1.54 10.23 -28.27
C MET A 1 1.86 11.23 -27.15
N LYS A 2 1.10 12.34 -27.06
CA LYS A 2 1.30 13.37 -26.01
C LYS A 2 0.50 13.06 -24.71
N TRP A 3 -0.46 12.16 -24.78
CA TRP A 3 -1.39 11.84 -23.67
C TRP A 3 -0.72 11.23 -22.43
N PHE A 4 0.33 10.44 -22.62
CA PHE A 4 1.07 9.83 -21.49
C PHE A 4 2.00 10.81 -20.75
N ARG A 5 2.26 11.97 -21.31
CA ARG A 5 3.15 12.96 -20.71
C ARG A 5 2.47 13.86 -19.68
N ASP A 6 1.14 13.84 -19.68
CA ASP A 6 0.31 14.62 -18.76
C ASP A 6 -0.29 13.79 -17.62
N ILE A 7 0.14 12.51 -17.49
CA ILE A 7 -0.23 11.65 -16.37
C ILE A 7 0.49 12.17 -15.13
N GLY A 8 -0.26 12.83 -14.25
CA GLY A 8 0.28 13.35 -13.01
C GLY A 8 0.67 12.25 -12.01
N PRO A 9 1.52 12.57 -11.03
CA PRO A 9 2.00 11.60 -10.02
C PRO A 9 0.85 10.91 -9.25
N GLY A 10 -0.32 11.53 -9.15
CA GLY A 10 -1.49 10.94 -8.51
C GLY A 10 -2.00 9.68 -9.20
N VAL A 11 -1.93 9.61 -10.54
CA VAL A 11 -2.35 8.40 -11.29
C VAL A 11 -1.36 7.25 -11.08
N LEU A 12 -0.07 7.55 -11.01
CA LEU A 12 0.96 6.55 -10.69
C LEU A 12 0.77 5.98 -9.29
N ILE A 13 0.50 6.84 -8.31
CA ILE A 13 0.21 6.42 -6.93
C ILE A 13 -1.06 5.56 -6.90
N ALA A 14 -2.14 5.99 -7.56
CA ALA A 14 -3.36 5.20 -7.62
C ALA A 14 -3.15 3.82 -8.26
N ALA A 15 -2.38 3.76 -9.36
CA ALA A 15 -2.03 2.51 -10.02
C ALA A 15 -1.20 1.57 -9.11
N ALA A 16 -0.29 2.12 -8.31
CA ALA A 16 0.50 1.35 -7.35
C ALA A 16 -0.35 0.71 -6.24
N PHE A 17 -1.46 1.36 -5.85
CA PHE A 17 -2.38 0.82 -4.84
C PHE A 17 -3.41 -0.17 -5.38
N ILE A 18 -3.65 -0.22 -6.70
CA ILE A 18 -4.55 -1.19 -7.32
C ILE A 18 -3.74 -2.45 -7.68
N GLY A 19 -3.42 -3.24 -6.66
CA GLY A 19 -2.71 -4.51 -6.82
C GLY A 19 -3.65 -5.74 -6.78
N PRO A 20 -3.11 -6.94 -7.06
CA PRO A 20 -3.87 -8.20 -7.00
C PRO A 20 -4.54 -8.42 -5.64
N GLY A 21 -3.90 -8.02 -4.54
CA GLY A 21 -4.45 -8.11 -3.19
C GLY A 21 -5.69 -7.25 -3.00
N THR A 22 -5.67 -6.01 -3.50
CA THR A 22 -6.82 -5.10 -3.43
C THR A 22 -8.02 -5.68 -4.19
N VAL A 23 -7.80 -6.18 -5.41
CA VAL A 23 -8.86 -6.79 -6.24
C VAL A 23 -9.45 -8.01 -5.53
N THR A 24 -8.60 -8.90 -5.01
CA THR A 24 -9.03 -10.10 -4.30
C THR A 24 -9.83 -9.75 -3.05
N LEU A 25 -9.36 -8.80 -2.25
CA LEU A 25 -10.02 -8.38 -1.01
C LEU A 25 -11.37 -7.73 -1.29
N CYS A 26 -11.46 -6.88 -2.30
CA CYS A 26 -12.73 -6.27 -2.72
C CYS A 26 -13.72 -7.31 -3.26
N THR A 27 -13.24 -8.32 -3.99
CA THR A 27 -14.07 -9.41 -4.50
C THR A 27 -14.61 -10.26 -3.36
N ILE A 28 -13.77 -10.68 -2.40
CA ILE A 28 -14.19 -11.43 -1.22
C ILE A 28 -15.18 -10.62 -0.38
N ALA A 29 -14.90 -9.35 -0.15
CA ALA A 29 -15.81 -8.48 0.58
C ALA A 29 -17.17 -8.35 -0.13
N GLY A 30 -17.18 -8.17 -1.45
CA GLY A 30 -18.40 -8.09 -2.25
C GLY A 30 -19.21 -9.38 -2.22
N THR A 31 -18.57 -10.54 -2.35
CA THR A 31 -19.26 -11.85 -2.33
C THR A 31 -19.78 -12.22 -0.95
N SER A 32 -19.05 -11.85 0.12
CA SER A 32 -19.43 -12.20 1.50
C SER A 32 -20.45 -11.24 2.12
N PHE A 33 -20.37 -9.95 1.81
CA PHE A 33 -21.18 -8.91 2.46
C PHE A 33 -22.09 -8.14 1.50
N GLY A 34 -22.01 -8.41 0.19
CA GLY A 34 -22.77 -7.68 -0.81
C GLY A 34 -22.51 -6.17 -0.72
N TYR A 35 -23.58 -5.40 -0.67
CA TYR A 35 -23.51 -3.92 -0.60
C TYR A 35 -23.37 -3.37 0.83
N SER A 36 -23.34 -4.21 1.85
CA SER A 36 -23.32 -3.77 3.25
C SER A 36 -22.08 -2.97 3.63
N LEU A 37 -20.98 -3.10 2.88
CA LEU A 37 -19.72 -2.39 3.15
C LEU A 37 -19.53 -1.10 2.35
N ILE A 38 -20.49 -0.69 1.51
CA ILE A 38 -20.36 0.54 0.70
C ILE A 38 -20.13 1.77 1.58
N TRP A 39 -20.83 1.87 2.71
CA TRP A 39 -20.64 2.99 3.64
C TRP A 39 -19.19 3.08 4.14
N ALA A 40 -18.53 1.94 4.37
CA ALA A 40 -17.14 1.91 4.83
C ALA A 40 -16.19 2.42 3.74
N ILE A 41 -16.45 2.11 2.48
CA ILE A 41 -15.68 2.62 1.32
C ILE A 41 -15.83 4.13 1.23
N VAL A 42 -17.05 4.65 1.32
CA VAL A 42 -17.31 6.10 1.26
C VAL A 42 -16.62 6.80 2.42
N LEU A 43 -16.75 6.28 3.65
CA LEU A 43 -16.14 6.87 4.83
C LEU A 43 -14.60 6.83 4.76
N SER A 44 -14.02 5.71 4.35
CA SER A 44 -12.56 5.58 4.21
C SER A 44 -12.00 6.50 3.13
N THR A 45 -12.71 6.66 2.00
CA THR A 45 -12.32 7.58 0.95
C THR A 45 -12.30 9.03 1.46
N PHE A 46 -13.36 9.44 2.15
CA PHE A 46 -13.43 10.78 2.73
C PHE A 46 -12.32 11.00 3.78
N ALA A 47 -12.11 10.04 4.69
CA ALA A 47 -11.05 10.10 5.67
C ALA A 47 -9.66 10.19 5.02
N THR A 48 -9.42 9.42 3.97
CA THR A 48 -8.16 9.44 3.22
C THR A 48 -7.90 10.81 2.59
N ILE A 49 -8.89 11.42 1.96
CA ILE A 49 -8.77 12.76 1.35
C ILE A 49 -8.37 13.77 2.42
N VAL A 50 -9.05 13.79 3.57
CA VAL A 50 -8.76 14.73 4.66
C VAL A 50 -7.36 14.53 5.21
N LEU A 51 -6.97 13.28 5.49
CA LEU A 51 -5.65 12.97 6.05
C LEU A 51 -4.51 13.29 5.08
N GLN A 52 -4.70 13.01 3.80
CA GLN A 52 -3.71 13.34 2.76
C GLN A 52 -3.58 14.86 2.59
N GLU A 53 -4.69 15.60 2.59
CA GLU A 53 -4.65 17.06 2.52
C GLU A 53 -3.93 17.66 3.72
N MET A 54 -4.20 17.18 4.94
CA MET A 54 -3.52 17.64 6.15
C MET A 54 -2.02 17.36 6.07
N SER A 55 -1.63 16.17 5.66
CA SER A 55 -0.22 15.78 5.50
C SER A 55 0.49 16.64 4.44
N LEU A 56 -0.16 16.89 3.32
CA LEU A 56 0.35 17.75 2.25
C LEU A 56 0.55 19.19 2.74
N ARG A 57 -0.42 19.76 3.43
CA ARG A 57 -0.32 21.12 4.00
C ARG A 57 0.84 21.24 4.98
N ILE A 58 1.01 20.25 5.86
CA ILE A 58 2.16 20.21 6.79
C ILE A 58 3.47 20.19 6.00
N GLY A 59 3.60 19.33 5.02
CA GLY A 59 4.81 19.22 4.19
C GLY A 59 5.15 20.51 3.45
N LEU A 60 4.14 21.18 2.87
CA LEU A 60 4.32 22.43 2.14
C LEU A 60 4.76 23.59 3.05
N VAL A 61 4.16 23.69 4.24
CA VAL A 61 4.44 24.79 5.19
C VAL A 61 5.77 24.58 5.91
N THR A 62 6.03 23.37 6.38
CA THR A 62 7.23 23.06 7.17
C THR A 62 8.45 22.70 6.34
N ARG A 63 8.25 22.30 5.08
CA ARG A 63 9.26 21.69 4.21
C ARG A 63 9.92 20.44 4.83
N MET A 64 9.22 19.80 5.74
CA MET A 64 9.63 18.58 6.43
C MET A 64 8.65 17.45 6.11
N ASN A 65 9.09 16.21 6.21
CA ASN A 65 8.16 15.10 6.16
C ASN A 65 7.38 14.98 7.48
N LEU A 66 6.21 14.32 7.42
CA LEU A 66 5.32 14.21 8.59
C LEU A 66 6.00 13.59 9.81
N ALA A 67 6.83 12.55 9.61
CA ALA A 67 7.55 11.89 10.69
C ALA A 67 8.56 12.83 11.37
N GLU A 68 9.22 13.67 10.58
CA GLU A 68 10.17 14.68 11.07
C GLU A 68 9.46 15.77 11.88
N VAL A 69 8.31 16.24 11.39
CA VAL A 69 7.49 17.23 12.12
C VAL A 69 7.03 16.65 13.46
N ILE A 70 6.54 15.43 13.49
CA ILE A 70 6.13 14.76 14.72
C ILE A 70 7.32 14.63 15.68
N ARG A 71 8.46 14.18 15.18
CA ARG A 71 9.68 14.02 15.98
C ARG A 71 10.18 15.33 16.60
N THR A 72 10.12 16.42 15.87
CA THR A 72 10.61 17.72 16.35
C THR A 72 9.61 18.44 17.25
N SER A 73 8.32 18.15 17.12
CA SER A 73 7.27 18.78 17.92
C SER A 73 7.18 18.24 19.36
N ILE A 74 7.73 17.04 19.63
CA ILE A 74 7.59 16.38 20.92
C ILE A 74 8.82 16.59 21.77
N LYS A 75 8.68 17.35 22.86
CA LYS A 75 9.77 17.69 23.78
C LYS A 75 10.19 16.53 24.71
N SER A 76 9.27 15.62 25.04
CA SER A 76 9.56 14.49 25.93
C SER A 76 10.32 13.40 25.16
N VAL A 77 11.53 13.07 25.63
CA VAL A 77 12.39 12.04 25.00
C VAL A 77 11.71 10.67 24.99
N MET A 78 11.03 10.31 26.08
CA MET A 78 10.35 9.01 26.19
C MET A 78 9.17 8.93 25.22
N LEU A 79 8.34 9.98 25.18
CA LEU A 79 7.18 10.02 24.29
C LEU A 79 7.61 10.06 22.83
N ASN A 80 8.66 10.79 22.51
CA ASN A 80 9.23 10.85 21.17
C ASN A 80 9.72 9.48 20.68
N ARG A 81 10.44 8.72 21.53
CA ARG A 81 10.87 7.35 21.20
C ARG A 81 9.67 6.41 20.97
N LEU A 82 8.66 6.49 21.82
CA LEU A 82 7.45 5.68 21.68
C LEU A 82 6.74 5.95 20.36
N ILE A 83 6.57 7.22 20.02
CA ILE A 83 5.89 7.61 18.77
C ILE A 83 6.70 7.22 17.53
N ILE A 84 8.02 7.37 17.56
CA ILE A 84 8.88 6.90 16.47
C ILE A 84 8.74 5.37 16.30
N LEU A 85 8.75 4.63 17.40
CA LEU A 85 8.58 3.18 17.36
C LEU A 85 7.20 2.80 16.79
N LEU A 86 6.14 3.49 17.18
CA LEU A 86 4.80 3.27 16.65
C LEU A 86 4.72 3.58 15.14
N ILE A 87 5.34 4.67 14.68
CA ILE A 87 5.38 5.02 13.25
C ILE A 87 6.12 3.93 12.47
N ILE A 88 7.31 3.53 12.91
CA ILE A 88 8.11 2.50 12.24
C ILE A 88 7.34 1.17 12.22
N SER A 89 6.77 0.76 13.35
CA SER A 89 5.99 -0.48 13.44
C SER A 89 4.77 -0.44 12.52
N SER A 90 4.05 0.69 12.46
CA SER A 90 2.89 0.85 11.58
C SER A 90 3.27 0.73 10.11
N ILE A 91 4.38 1.35 9.70
CA ILE A 91 4.87 1.27 8.31
C ILE A 91 5.31 -0.16 7.99
N LEU A 92 6.09 -0.80 8.86
CA LEU A 92 6.59 -2.15 8.62
C LEU A 92 5.45 -3.17 8.56
N ILE A 93 4.57 -3.17 9.57
CA ILE A 93 3.45 -4.12 9.64
C ILE A 93 2.46 -3.86 8.50
N GLY A 94 2.12 -2.60 8.26
CA GLY A 94 1.18 -2.22 7.20
C GLY A 94 1.67 -2.62 5.81
N ASN A 95 2.91 -2.31 5.48
CA ASN A 95 3.48 -2.67 4.18
C ASN A 95 3.66 -4.18 4.02
N THR A 96 4.08 -4.88 5.09
CA THR A 96 4.21 -6.34 5.06
C THR A 96 2.86 -7.02 4.84
N ALA A 97 1.82 -6.57 5.53
CA ALA A 97 0.46 -7.09 5.37
C ALA A 97 -0.09 -6.80 3.96
N TYR A 98 0.16 -5.60 3.44
CA TYR A 98 -0.24 -5.20 2.10
C TYR A 98 0.42 -6.08 1.02
N GLU A 99 1.74 -6.27 1.13
CA GLU A 99 2.49 -7.08 0.17
C GLU A 99 2.15 -8.56 0.25
N ALA A 100 1.91 -9.10 1.44
CA ALA A 100 1.38 -10.44 1.62
C ALA A 100 0.03 -10.62 0.90
N GLY A 101 -0.84 -9.61 0.95
CA GLY A 101 -2.09 -9.57 0.20
C GLY A 101 -1.88 -9.61 -1.31
N ASN A 102 -0.92 -8.84 -1.83
CA ASN A 102 -0.58 -8.82 -3.25
C ASN A 102 -0.04 -10.17 -3.74
N ILE A 103 0.88 -10.77 -2.99
CA ILE A 103 1.45 -12.09 -3.32
C ILE A 103 0.35 -13.16 -3.29
N THR A 104 -0.51 -13.14 -2.29
CA THR A 104 -1.63 -14.09 -2.16
C THR A 104 -2.62 -13.92 -3.30
N GLY A 105 -3.01 -12.68 -3.62
CA GLY A 105 -3.93 -12.39 -4.73
C GLY A 105 -3.37 -12.84 -6.08
N ALA A 106 -2.09 -12.57 -6.35
CA ALA A 106 -1.40 -13.04 -7.55
C ALA A 106 -1.35 -14.58 -7.61
N SER A 107 -1.11 -15.24 -6.47
CA SER A 107 -1.09 -16.70 -6.38
C SER A 107 -2.44 -17.32 -6.70
N LEU A 108 -3.53 -16.74 -6.18
CA LEU A 108 -4.89 -17.18 -6.47
C LEU A 108 -5.21 -17.04 -7.97
N GLY A 109 -4.79 -15.93 -8.59
CA GLY A 109 -4.94 -15.72 -10.03
C GLY A 109 -4.23 -16.77 -10.86
N ILE A 110 -2.97 -17.10 -10.53
CA ILE A 110 -2.19 -18.15 -11.21
C ILE A 110 -2.83 -19.52 -11.00
N SER A 111 -3.23 -19.85 -9.76
CA SER A 111 -3.85 -21.14 -9.44
C SER A 111 -5.16 -21.35 -10.21
N ALA A 112 -5.94 -20.29 -10.41
CA ALA A 112 -7.17 -20.36 -11.20
C ALA A 112 -6.93 -20.66 -12.68
N ILE A 113 -5.80 -20.20 -13.25
CA ILE A 113 -5.44 -20.45 -14.66
C ILE A 113 -4.90 -21.87 -14.85
N ILE A 114 -4.04 -22.33 -13.92
CA ILE A 114 -3.32 -23.61 -14.06
C ILE A 114 -4.17 -24.79 -13.58
N ASN A 115 -5.30 -24.53 -12.93
CA ASN A 115 -6.20 -25.54 -12.36
C ASN A 115 -5.50 -26.54 -11.41
N TYR A 116 -4.55 -26.03 -10.62
CA TYR A 116 -3.70 -26.84 -9.76
C TYR A 116 -4.05 -26.59 -8.29
N GLU A 117 -4.78 -27.52 -7.70
CA GLU A 117 -5.26 -27.41 -6.30
C GLU A 117 -4.17 -27.59 -5.22
N SER A 118 -2.92 -27.90 -5.59
CA SER A 118 -1.97 -28.50 -4.64
C SER A 118 -0.63 -27.77 -4.45
N ILE A 119 -0.39 -26.58 -5.00
CA ILE A 119 0.94 -25.98 -4.84
C ILE A 119 0.95 -24.79 -3.88
N ASN A 120 1.32 -25.06 -2.63
CA ASN A 120 1.67 -24.06 -1.64
C ASN A 120 2.96 -23.26 -1.95
N TYR A 121 3.62 -23.52 -3.09
CA TYR A 121 4.90 -22.89 -3.44
C TYR A 121 4.77 -21.67 -4.34
N ILE A 122 3.61 -21.44 -4.96
CA ILE A 122 3.38 -20.29 -5.85
C ILE A 122 3.65 -18.96 -5.15
N PRO A 123 3.15 -18.70 -3.92
CA PRO A 123 3.45 -17.46 -3.21
C PRO A 123 4.94 -17.26 -2.95
N VAL A 124 5.65 -18.33 -2.60
CA VAL A 124 7.09 -18.27 -2.34
C VAL A 124 7.86 -17.91 -3.62
N PHE A 125 7.46 -18.49 -4.74
CA PHE A 125 8.09 -18.23 -6.04
C PHE A 125 7.86 -16.79 -6.50
N ILE A 126 6.64 -16.27 -6.35
CA ILE A 126 6.30 -14.87 -6.65
C ILE A 126 7.12 -13.93 -5.75
N GLY A 127 7.18 -14.21 -4.45
CA GLY A 127 7.94 -13.40 -3.50
C GLY A 127 9.44 -13.39 -3.81
N LEU A 128 10.01 -14.52 -4.22
CA LEU A 128 11.41 -14.62 -4.64
C LEU A 128 11.68 -13.78 -5.90
N ILE A 129 10.83 -13.88 -6.91
CA ILE A 129 10.96 -13.07 -8.13
C ILE A 129 10.89 -11.57 -7.79
N ALA A 130 9.89 -11.17 -7.00
CA ALA A 130 9.76 -9.78 -6.57
C ALA A 130 11.00 -9.30 -5.81
N PHE A 131 11.51 -10.12 -4.90
CA PHE A 131 12.73 -9.82 -4.16
C PHE A 131 13.95 -9.66 -5.07
N ILE A 132 14.14 -10.53 -6.06
CA ILE A 132 15.26 -10.45 -7.01
C ILE A 132 15.17 -9.17 -7.84
N ILE A 133 13.97 -8.82 -8.33
CA ILE A 133 13.75 -7.59 -9.11
C ILE A 133 14.07 -6.36 -8.25
N LEU A 134 13.60 -6.33 -7.01
CA LEU A 134 13.87 -5.22 -6.09
C LEU A 134 15.34 -5.12 -5.71
N TYR A 135 16.01 -6.26 -5.54
CA TYR A 135 17.43 -6.30 -5.18
C TYR A 135 18.34 -5.78 -6.30
N GLN A 136 17.96 -5.96 -7.56
CA GLN A 136 18.72 -5.43 -8.69
C GLN A 136 18.68 -3.90 -8.79
N GLY A 137 17.70 -3.25 -8.17
CA GLY A 137 17.68 -1.81 -7.89
C GLY A 137 17.74 -0.86 -9.09
N ASP A 138 17.64 -1.36 -10.29
CA ASP A 138 17.78 -0.55 -11.52
C ASP A 138 16.42 0.01 -11.94
N TYR A 139 16.05 1.16 -11.34
CA TYR A 139 14.81 1.90 -11.66
C TYR A 139 14.74 2.40 -13.12
N LYS A 140 15.74 2.12 -13.94
CA LYS A 140 15.74 2.48 -15.37
C LYS A 140 14.94 1.52 -16.23
N VAL A 141 14.49 0.41 -15.68
CA VAL A 141 13.73 -0.63 -16.39
C VAL A 141 12.20 -0.50 -16.13
N LEU A 142 11.79 0.35 -15.20
CA LEU A 142 10.41 0.74 -14.94
C LEU A 142 10.11 2.10 -15.56
#